data_5cdb64d6b7d86f4c0aba046f84f18220
#
_entry.id   5cdb64d6b7d86f4c0aba046f84f18220
#
_cell.length_a   1.000
_cell.length_b   1.000
_cell.length_c   1.000
_cell.angle_alpha   90.00
_cell.angle_beta   90.00
_cell.angle_gamma   90.00
#
_symmetry.space_group_name_H-M   'P 1'
#
loop_
_entity.id
_entity.type
_entity.pdbx_description
1 polymer ?
#
loop_
_entity_poly.entity_id
_entity_poly.type
_entity_poly.pdbx_seq_one_letter_code
_entity_poly.pdbx_strand_id
1 'polypeptide(L)'
;DVTQAMAKGARQHGATIERKIQVDGYRWTGSEWIVSCTRMVDKGGNLVPSEEKFEIHAEHVVTATGNHAQRTARLLGVKIPAIPVEHQFIVTEPDPMLQEYRKNNPEHPVLRDADAKWYVREERGGWILGPYEKGAPARFEYNVPDSFRADLFPLDLERIEAEYMSMIHRLPSSEVVGLKDDFNGPICYTPDGNPLVGPVPGLRNMWIAEGFSFGITAAGGTGYYLAQMMVNGEAEIDMASLDPRRYGNWMTTEYAARKNEECYDHVFILHHPDEEREACRPLRTAPVYDRQKALGAQFGQVNGWERPIYYGPLNAPEDFDHNSRSFRRGGWWQYAVEEAKAIRETAGLIDATAFTKHVVKGPGATAFLDWFTCNALPKVGRINLTYALTPAGTTRTEYTIVRNGENDYYLVSAGAWTAYDADYLRKCAEDMAPKFGYIEIHDVTTQWGVFALAGPNSRKILAEL
;
A
#
# COMPACT_ATOMS: atom_id res chain seq x y z
N ASP A 1 -13.02 -13.14 20.53
CA ASP A 1 -13.75 -14.38 20.18
C ASP A 1 -13.44 -14.86 18.77
N VAL A 2 -13.46 -13.98 17.72
CA VAL A 2 -13.16 -14.35 16.32
C VAL A 2 -11.76 -14.97 16.19
N THR A 3 -10.74 -14.33 16.75
CA THR A 3 -9.35 -14.83 16.71
C THR A 3 -9.22 -16.23 17.33
N GLN A 4 -9.89 -16.46 18.48
CA GLN A 4 -9.87 -17.76 19.13
C GLN A 4 -10.65 -18.82 18.34
N ALA A 5 -11.74 -18.43 17.69
CA ALA A 5 -12.50 -19.33 16.82
C ALA A 5 -11.66 -19.75 15.61
N MET A 6 -10.97 -18.81 14.95
CA MET A 6 -10.05 -19.10 13.84
C MET A 6 -8.88 -20.00 14.29
N ALA A 7 -8.28 -19.72 15.46
CA ALA A 7 -7.22 -20.54 16.01
C ALA A 7 -7.69 -21.97 16.31
N LYS A 8 -8.92 -22.13 16.83
CA LYS A 8 -9.54 -23.45 17.05
C LYS A 8 -9.74 -24.17 15.72
N GLY A 9 -10.28 -23.50 14.71
CA GLY A 9 -10.47 -24.06 13.39
C GLY A 9 -9.15 -24.51 12.76
N ALA A 10 -8.11 -23.67 12.81
CA ALA A 10 -6.78 -24.02 12.29
C ALA A 10 -6.24 -25.31 12.96
N ARG A 11 -6.34 -25.43 14.28
CA ARG A 11 -5.92 -26.67 14.98
C ARG A 11 -6.72 -27.89 14.56
N GLN A 12 -8.03 -27.75 14.32
CA GLN A 12 -8.88 -28.85 13.83
C GLN A 12 -8.45 -29.35 12.47
N HIS A 13 -7.82 -28.49 11.67
CA HIS A 13 -7.24 -28.83 10.35
C HIS A 13 -5.74 -29.14 10.40
N GLY A 14 -5.18 -29.43 11.59
CA GLY A 14 -3.81 -29.91 11.74
C GLY A 14 -2.74 -28.83 11.97
N ALA A 15 -3.11 -27.55 12.06
CA ALA A 15 -2.13 -26.51 12.34
C ALA A 15 -1.66 -26.56 13.81
N THR A 16 -0.36 -26.41 14.03
CA THR A 16 0.24 -26.23 15.34
C THR A 16 0.32 -24.73 15.67
N ILE A 17 -0.12 -24.36 16.86
CA ILE A 17 -0.04 -22.99 17.35
C ILE A 17 0.79 -22.96 18.62
N GLU A 18 2.00 -22.44 18.49
CA GLU A 18 2.92 -22.21 19.62
C GLU A 18 2.80 -20.77 20.11
N ARG A 19 2.87 -20.61 21.42
CA ARG A 19 2.79 -19.29 22.08
C ARG A 19 4.07 -19.00 22.83
N LYS A 20 4.29 -17.72 23.12
CA LYS A 20 5.49 -17.25 23.84
C LYS A 20 6.79 -17.65 23.11
N ILE A 21 6.77 -17.49 21.79
CA ILE A 21 7.94 -17.67 20.93
C ILE A 21 8.27 -16.31 20.32
N GLN A 22 9.53 -15.90 20.44
CA GLN A 22 10.07 -14.74 19.77
C GLN A 22 10.85 -15.21 18.55
N VAL A 23 10.59 -14.61 17.39
CA VAL A 23 11.41 -14.80 16.19
C VAL A 23 12.60 -13.85 16.28
N ASP A 24 13.80 -14.39 16.13
CA ASP A 24 15.07 -13.65 16.24
C ASP A 24 15.73 -13.41 14.87
N GLY A 25 15.40 -14.21 13.87
CA GLY A 25 15.98 -14.06 12.54
C GLY A 25 15.40 -15.02 11.51
N TYR A 26 15.74 -14.71 10.25
CA TYR A 26 15.37 -15.50 9.08
C TYR A 26 16.61 -15.74 8.22
N ARG A 27 16.77 -16.94 7.69
CA ARG A 27 17.86 -17.27 6.76
C ARG A 27 17.35 -18.19 5.64
N TRP A 28 17.50 -17.74 4.40
CA TRP A 28 17.19 -18.55 3.21
C TRP A 28 18.36 -19.47 2.87
N THR A 29 18.10 -20.75 2.67
CA THR A 29 19.12 -21.77 2.33
C THR A 29 19.32 -21.97 0.83
N GLY A 30 18.40 -21.45 0.01
CA GLY A 30 18.27 -21.75 -1.42
C GLY A 30 17.04 -22.61 -1.72
N SER A 31 16.50 -23.34 -0.74
CA SER A 31 15.33 -24.20 -0.86
C SER A 31 14.29 -24.00 0.24
N GLU A 32 14.71 -23.62 1.43
CA GLU A 32 13.86 -23.43 2.61
C GLU A 32 14.30 -22.24 3.45
N TRP A 33 13.40 -21.75 4.27
CA TRP A 33 13.68 -20.77 5.31
C TRP A 33 14.02 -21.46 6.63
N ILE A 34 15.05 -20.97 7.31
CA ILE A 34 15.35 -21.26 8.69
C ILE A 34 14.96 -20.06 9.53
N VAL A 35 13.99 -20.26 10.43
CA VAL A 35 13.48 -19.24 11.34
C VAL A 35 14.07 -19.50 12.73
N SER A 36 14.97 -18.64 13.17
CA SER A 36 15.58 -18.73 14.51
C SER A 36 14.62 -18.18 15.57
N CYS A 37 14.43 -18.93 16.63
CA CYS A 37 13.43 -18.65 17.67
C CYS A 37 14.01 -18.76 19.08
N THR A 38 13.50 -17.93 19.98
CA THR A 38 13.74 -18.01 21.42
C THR A 38 12.41 -18.23 22.16
N ARG A 39 12.37 -19.22 23.07
CA ARG A 39 11.22 -19.38 23.96
C ARG A 39 11.21 -18.28 25.02
N MET A 40 10.05 -17.66 25.19
CA MET A 40 9.83 -16.62 26.18
C MET A 40 9.18 -17.23 27.44
N VAL A 41 9.64 -16.84 28.61
CA VAL A 41 9.11 -17.27 29.92
C VAL A 41 8.54 -16.08 30.67
N ASP A 42 7.49 -16.34 31.41
CA ASP A 42 6.86 -15.34 32.26
C ASP A 42 7.63 -15.24 33.60
N LYS A 43 8.13 -14.04 33.90
CA LYS A 43 8.74 -13.70 35.19
C LYS A 43 8.01 -12.51 35.78
N GLY A 44 7.04 -12.80 36.66
CA GLY A 44 6.27 -11.77 37.36
C GLY A 44 5.40 -10.90 36.45
N GLY A 45 4.75 -11.50 35.44
CA GLY A 45 3.92 -10.81 34.45
C GLY A 45 4.68 -10.29 33.23
N ASN A 46 6.01 -10.36 33.24
CA ASN A 46 6.85 -9.97 32.12
C ASN A 46 7.37 -11.17 31.35
N LEU A 47 7.20 -11.19 30.01
CA LEU A 47 7.82 -12.19 29.16
C LEU A 47 9.29 -11.79 28.91
N VAL A 48 10.20 -12.68 29.31
CA VAL A 48 11.63 -12.50 29.10
C VAL A 48 12.20 -13.68 28.27
N PRO A 49 13.28 -13.48 27.51
CA PRO A 49 13.93 -14.58 26.80
C PRO A 49 14.43 -15.64 27.77
N SER A 50 14.22 -16.91 27.44
CA SER A 50 14.87 -18.04 28.12
C SER A 50 16.16 -18.42 27.41
N GLU A 51 16.87 -19.44 27.94
CA GLU A 51 18.04 -20.03 27.30
C GLU A 51 17.65 -20.97 26.13
N GLU A 52 16.38 -21.36 26.04
CA GLU A 52 15.91 -22.29 25.02
C GLU A 52 15.80 -21.57 23.66
N LYS A 53 16.73 -21.88 22.78
CA LYS A 53 16.76 -21.44 21.38
C LYS A 53 16.58 -22.63 20.46
N PHE A 54 15.83 -22.44 19.37
CA PHE A 54 15.56 -23.51 18.41
C PHE A 54 15.32 -22.90 17.02
N GLU A 55 15.31 -23.74 16.02
CA GLU A 55 15.06 -23.36 14.64
C GLU A 55 13.81 -24.07 14.09
N ILE A 56 13.09 -23.38 13.26
CA ILE A 56 11.97 -23.90 12.48
C ILE A 56 12.37 -23.86 11.01
N HIS A 57 12.27 -25.01 10.36
CA HIS A 57 12.53 -25.16 8.92
C HIS A 57 11.20 -25.16 8.16
N ALA A 58 11.07 -24.30 7.15
CA ALA A 58 9.83 -24.15 6.38
C ALA A 58 10.12 -23.77 4.94
N GLU A 59 9.43 -24.39 3.97
CA GLU A 59 9.51 -24.00 2.57
C GLU A 59 8.94 -22.59 2.34
N HIS A 60 7.85 -22.26 3.05
CA HIS A 60 7.20 -20.96 2.99
C HIS A 60 7.08 -20.35 4.39
N VAL A 61 7.29 -19.04 4.48
CA VAL A 61 7.07 -18.27 5.70
C VAL A 61 6.12 -17.12 5.42
N VAL A 62 5.13 -16.92 6.30
CA VAL A 62 4.23 -15.77 6.29
C VAL A 62 4.52 -14.94 7.53
N THR A 63 4.78 -13.65 7.34
CA THR A 63 4.87 -12.70 8.46
C THR A 63 3.54 -11.98 8.65
N ALA A 64 3.03 -11.96 9.88
CA ALA A 64 1.79 -11.31 10.27
C ALA A 64 1.98 -10.68 11.66
N THR A 65 2.96 -9.77 11.75
CA THR A 65 3.50 -9.28 13.03
C THR A 65 2.88 -7.96 13.50
N GLY A 66 1.94 -7.40 12.70
CA GLY A 66 1.16 -6.22 13.07
C GLY A 66 2.04 -5.03 13.43
N ASN A 67 1.88 -4.48 14.63
CA ASN A 67 2.67 -3.33 15.07
C ASN A 67 4.19 -3.60 15.11
N HIS A 68 4.63 -4.85 15.06
CA HIS A 68 6.05 -5.23 14.99
C HIS A 68 6.58 -5.38 13.56
N ALA A 69 5.84 -4.96 12.54
CA ALA A 69 6.24 -5.05 11.13
C ALA A 69 7.62 -4.43 10.86
N GLN A 70 7.99 -3.34 11.55
CA GLN A 70 9.30 -2.70 11.42
C GLN A 70 10.46 -3.56 11.97
N ARG A 71 10.21 -4.35 13.00
CA ARG A 71 11.19 -5.36 13.46
C ARG A 71 11.37 -6.45 12.41
N THR A 72 10.28 -6.97 11.88
CA THR A 72 10.28 -7.97 10.81
C THR A 72 11.02 -7.46 9.58
N ALA A 73 10.77 -6.21 9.16
CA ALA A 73 11.44 -5.57 8.05
C ALA A 73 12.98 -5.59 8.21
N ARG A 74 13.48 -5.26 9.41
CA ARG A 74 14.92 -5.29 9.71
C ARG A 74 15.48 -6.70 9.71
N LEU A 75 14.78 -7.68 10.28
CA LEU A 75 15.22 -9.09 10.30
C LEU A 75 15.32 -9.69 8.90
N LEU A 76 14.44 -9.24 7.98
CA LEU A 76 14.42 -9.68 6.58
C LEU A 76 15.31 -8.82 5.65
N GLY A 77 15.76 -7.65 6.10
CA GLY A 77 16.50 -6.71 5.26
C GLY A 77 15.64 -6.05 4.17
N VAL A 78 14.33 -5.90 4.40
CA VAL A 78 13.37 -5.32 3.46
C VAL A 78 12.67 -4.08 4.04
N LYS A 79 11.94 -3.36 3.21
CA LYS A 79 11.07 -2.27 3.64
C LYS A 79 9.62 -2.75 3.74
N ILE A 80 8.97 -2.48 4.86
CA ILE A 80 7.55 -2.75 5.08
C ILE A 80 6.91 -1.44 5.55
N PRO A 81 6.09 -0.75 4.73
CA PRO A 81 5.52 0.54 5.07
C PRO A 81 4.30 0.45 6.00
N ALA A 82 4.28 -0.55 6.86
CA ALA A 82 3.27 -0.74 7.90
C ALA A 82 3.78 -0.13 9.21
N ILE A 83 3.25 1.04 9.58
CA ILE A 83 3.67 1.82 10.75
C ILE A 83 2.44 2.16 11.57
N PRO A 84 2.45 1.92 12.90
CA PRO A 84 1.33 2.26 13.75
C PRO A 84 1.07 3.77 13.83
N VAL A 85 -0.22 4.13 13.91
CA VAL A 85 -0.72 5.46 14.25
C VAL A 85 -1.52 5.34 15.54
N GLU A 86 -1.53 6.36 16.37
CA GLU A 86 -2.40 6.38 17.54
C GLU A 86 -3.87 6.36 17.13
N HIS A 87 -4.66 5.57 17.82
CA HIS A 87 -6.12 5.54 17.67
C HIS A 87 -6.77 5.56 19.03
N GLN A 88 -7.65 6.52 19.23
CA GLN A 88 -8.36 6.73 20.46
C GLN A 88 -9.81 6.28 20.35
N PHE A 89 -10.37 5.82 21.46
CA PHE A 89 -11.81 5.74 21.65
C PHE A 89 -12.15 5.92 23.11
N ILE A 90 -13.34 6.44 23.37
CA ILE A 90 -13.86 6.63 24.72
C ILE A 90 -15.11 5.81 24.91
N VAL A 91 -15.33 5.35 26.14
CA VAL A 91 -16.52 4.62 26.58
C VAL A 91 -17.21 5.45 27.64
N THR A 92 -18.50 5.70 27.48
CA THR A 92 -19.28 6.43 28.45
C THR A 92 -19.74 5.55 29.59
N GLU A 93 -20.10 6.16 30.72
CA GLU A 93 -20.94 5.52 31.72
C GLU A 93 -22.31 5.11 31.11
N PRO A 94 -23.05 4.21 31.78
CA PRO A 94 -24.38 3.84 31.29
C PRO A 94 -25.30 5.04 31.09
N ASP A 95 -25.91 5.13 29.90
CA ASP A 95 -26.87 6.18 29.55
C ASP A 95 -28.28 5.75 29.97
N PRO A 96 -28.95 6.46 30.91
CA PRO A 96 -30.29 6.10 31.35
C PRO A 96 -31.35 6.12 30.23
N MET A 97 -31.19 7.01 29.25
CA MET A 97 -32.12 7.08 28.10
C MET A 97 -31.95 5.88 27.18
N LEU A 98 -30.72 5.46 26.94
CA LEU A 98 -30.43 4.24 26.20
C LEU A 98 -30.98 3.01 26.93
N GLN A 99 -30.76 2.91 28.23
CA GLN A 99 -31.28 1.79 29.02
C GLN A 99 -32.83 1.70 29.00
N GLU A 100 -33.50 2.83 29.03
CA GLU A 100 -34.97 2.87 28.91
C GLU A 100 -35.41 2.44 27.49
N TYR A 101 -34.77 2.95 26.47
CA TYR A 101 -35.01 2.57 25.08
C TYR A 101 -34.87 1.07 24.86
N ARG A 102 -33.77 0.45 25.40
CA ARG A 102 -33.44 -0.96 25.25
C ARG A 102 -34.42 -1.92 25.91
N LYS A 103 -35.28 -1.47 26.80
CA LYS A 103 -36.35 -2.33 27.39
C LYS A 103 -37.31 -2.87 26.34
N ASN A 104 -37.57 -2.12 25.28
CA ASN A 104 -38.59 -2.45 24.29
C ASN A 104 -38.04 -2.45 22.84
N ASN A 105 -36.77 -2.14 22.64
CA ASN A 105 -36.17 -1.95 21.31
C ASN A 105 -34.88 -2.77 21.16
N PRO A 106 -34.54 -3.14 19.92
CA PRO A 106 -33.25 -3.76 19.62
C PRO A 106 -32.09 -2.76 19.79
N GLU A 107 -30.86 -3.26 19.72
CA GLU A 107 -29.65 -2.45 19.70
C GLU A 107 -29.67 -1.50 18.49
N HIS A 108 -29.22 -0.27 18.70
CA HIS A 108 -29.07 0.69 17.62
C HIS A 108 -28.03 0.19 16.62
N PRO A 109 -28.22 0.42 15.33
CA PRO A 109 -27.15 0.23 14.35
C PRO A 109 -25.99 1.16 14.69
N VAL A 110 -24.77 0.76 14.26
CA VAL A 110 -23.60 1.64 14.37
C VAL A 110 -23.89 2.93 13.57
N LEU A 111 -23.76 4.05 14.25
CA LEU A 111 -23.84 5.37 13.62
C LEU A 111 -22.43 5.79 13.20
N ARG A 112 -22.29 6.25 11.96
CA ARG A 112 -21.07 6.85 11.44
C ARG A 112 -21.38 8.23 10.86
N ASP A 113 -20.62 9.23 11.32
CA ASP A 113 -20.62 10.57 10.74
C ASP A 113 -19.34 10.73 9.91
N ALA A 114 -19.49 10.71 8.58
CA ALA A 114 -18.37 10.79 7.65
C ALA A 114 -17.78 12.21 7.58
N ASP A 115 -18.62 13.25 7.76
CA ASP A 115 -18.17 14.65 7.73
C ASP A 115 -17.36 15.00 8.97
N ALA A 116 -17.81 14.49 10.14
CA ALA A 116 -17.15 14.71 11.42
C ALA A 116 -16.16 13.58 11.81
N LYS A 117 -15.95 12.59 10.94
CA LYS A 117 -14.92 11.54 11.06
C LYS A 117 -15.00 10.70 12.33
N TRP A 118 -16.18 10.28 12.75
CA TRP A 118 -16.33 9.42 13.91
C TRP A 118 -17.41 8.35 13.73
N TYR A 119 -17.35 7.33 14.59
CA TYR A 119 -18.43 6.36 14.76
C TYR A 119 -18.87 6.24 16.21
N VAL A 120 -20.13 5.88 16.41
CA VAL A 120 -20.71 5.59 17.72
C VAL A 120 -21.48 4.27 17.67
N ARG A 121 -21.33 3.46 18.68
CA ARG A 121 -22.15 2.26 18.92
C ARG A 121 -22.47 2.07 20.40
N GLU A 122 -23.47 1.26 20.69
CA GLU A 122 -23.76 0.87 22.05
C GLU A 122 -22.67 -0.02 22.65
N GLU A 123 -22.37 0.17 23.93
CA GLU A 123 -21.47 -0.67 24.70
C GLU A 123 -21.94 -0.74 26.16
N ARG A 124 -22.38 -1.92 26.60
CA ARG A 124 -22.75 -2.20 28.01
C ARG A 124 -23.71 -1.17 28.64
N GLY A 125 -24.67 -0.70 27.86
CA GLY A 125 -25.67 0.28 28.29
C GLY A 125 -25.23 1.74 28.21
N GLY A 126 -24.05 2.01 27.68
CA GLY A 126 -23.52 3.31 27.31
C GLY A 126 -23.08 3.33 25.85
N TRP A 127 -22.17 4.21 25.51
CA TRP A 127 -21.73 4.45 24.14
C TRP A 127 -20.21 4.32 24.02
N ILE A 128 -19.73 3.85 22.86
CA ILE A 128 -18.36 4.03 22.41
C ILE A 128 -18.36 5.09 21.31
N LEU A 129 -17.50 6.11 21.46
CA LEU A 129 -17.08 7.01 20.41
C LEU A 129 -15.68 6.64 19.93
N GLY A 130 -15.52 6.36 18.63
CA GLY A 130 -14.23 6.18 17.99
C GLY A 130 -14.01 7.24 16.91
N PRO A 131 -13.21 8.27 17.20
CA PRO A 131 -12.85 9.30 16.24
C PRO A 131 -11.76 8.83 15.27
N TYR A 132 -11.64 9.52 14.15
CA TYR A 132 -10.52 9.46 13.21
C TYR A 132 -10.01 10.88 12.99
N GLU A 133 -9.54 11.42 14.08
CA GLU A 133 -9.17 12.82 14.23
C GLU A 133 -7.89 13.18 13.47
N LYS A 134 -7.79 14.44 13.07
CA LYS A 134 -6.58 14.98 12.48
C LYS A 134 -5.46 15.11 13.51
N GLY A 135 -4.22 14.80 13.10
CA GLY A 135 -3.05 14.98 13.96
C GLY A 135 -2.72 13.78 14.84
N ALA A 136 -3.38 12.63 14.65
CA ALA A 136 -2.97 11.40 15.30
C ALA A 136 -1.55 11.01 14.85
N PRO A 137 -0.56 10.90 15.76
CA PRO A 137 0.84 10.73 15.39
C PRO A 137 1.16 9.27 15.05
N ALA A 138 2.07 9.07 14.10
CA ALA A 138 2.74 7.80 13.90
C ALA A 138 3.60 7.46 15.12
N ARG A 139 3.61 6.17 15.48
CA ARG A 139 4.39 5.67 16.61
C ARG A 139 5.25 4.50 16.17
N PHE A 140 6.37 4.33 16.85
CA PHE A 140 7.24 3.18 16.62
C PHE A 140 7.71 3.05 15.15
N GLU A 141 8.04 4.16 14.52
CA GLU A 141 8.46 4.21 13.11
C GLU A 141 9.58 3.22 12.76
N TYR A 142 10.42 2.88 13.74
CA TYR A 142 11.54 1.96 13.54
C TYR A 142 11.40 0.67 14.35
N ASN A 143 10.81 0.69 15.52
CA ASN A 143 10.63 -0.48 16.37
C ASN A 143 9.68 -0.22 17.53
N VAL A 144 8.83 -1.19 17.82
CA VAL A 144 8.10 -1.24 19.08
C VAL A 144 9.09 -1.62 20.20
N PRO A 145 9.21 -0.83 21.29
CA PRO A 145 10.05 -1.21 22.42
C PRO A 145 9.64 -2.56 23.02
N ASP A 146 10.59 -3.36 23.43
CA ASP A 146 10.29 -4.69 24.04
C ASP A 146 9.48 -4.58 25.33
N SER A 147 9.51 -3.41 25.99
CA SER A 147 8.68 -3.10 27.15
C SER A 147 7.23 -2.80 26.82
N PHE A 148 6.93 -2.33 25.61
CA PHE A 148 5.56 -2.03 25.16
C PHE A 148 4.89 -3.31 24.66
N ARG A 149 3.91 -3.82 25.37
CA ARG A 149 3.27 -5.11 25.02
C ARG A 149 1.77 -5.01 24.87
N ALA A 150 1.06 -4.75 25.94
CA ALA A 150 -0.38 -4.51 25.98
C ALA A 150 -0.67 -3.14 26.62
N ASP A 151 0.30 -2.26 26.51
CA ASP A 151 0.21 -0.90 27.05
C ASP A 151 -0.61 0.00 26.10
N LEU A 152 -1.15 1.04 26.68
CA LEU A 152 -1.85 2.09 25.98
C LEU A 152 -1.08 3.40 26.14
N PHE A 153 -1.28 4.31 25.20
CA PHE A 153 -0.82 5.69 25.32
C PHE A 153 -1.79 6.47 26.23
N PRO A 154 -1.35 7.59 26.81
CA PRO A 154 -2.27 8.51 27.49
C PRO A 154 -3.36 9.01 26.53
N LEU A 155 -4.57 9.19 27.05
CA LEU A 155 -5.65 9.80 26.31
C LEU A 155 -5.31 11.28 26.02
N ASP A 156 -5.59 11.72 24.81
CA ASP A 156 -5.47 13.10 24.36
C ASP A 156 -6.87 13.65 24.01
N LEU A 157 -7.56 14.15 25.03
CA LEU A 157 -8.93 14.67 24.88
C LEU A 157 -8.96 15.94 24.01
N GLU A 158 -7.93 16.77 24.09
CA GLU A 158 -7.85 18.00 23.28
C GLU A 158 -7.86 17.69 21.79
N ARG A 159 -7.17 16.62 21.40
CA ARG A 159 -7.10 16.19 20.00
C ARG A 159 -8.43 15.68 19.44
N ILE A 160 -9.31 15.09 20.29
CA ILE A 160 -10.60 14.54 19.88
C ILE A 160 -11.80 15.41 20.28
N GLU A 161 -11.57 16.62 20.79
CA GLU A 161 -12.63 17.49 21.30
C GLU A 161 -13.70 17.79 20.23
N ALA A 162 -13.28 18.06 18.99
CA ALA A 162 -14.18 18.39 17.90
C ALA A 162 -15.14 17.24 17.57
N GLU A 163 -14.63 16.02 17.49
CA GLU A 163 -15.40 14.81 17.23
C GLU A 163 -16.32 14.49 18.40
N TYR A 164 -15.85 14.69 19.63
CA TYR A 164 -16.66 14.49 20.83
C TYR A 164 -17.81 15.48 20.93
N MET A 165 -17.59 16.76 20.66
CA MET A 165 -18.65 17.78 20.62
C MET A 165 -19.64 17.53 19.47
N SER A 166 -19.17 17.05 18.33
CA SER A 166 -20.03 16.63 17.22
C SER A 166 -20.92 15.44 17.61
N MET A 167 -20.37 14.46 18.36
CA MET A 167 -21.17 13.34 18.89
C MET A 167 -22.26 13.83 19.83
N ILE A 168 -21.97 14.71 20.78
CA ILE A 168 -22.96 15.31 21.70
C ILE A 168 -24.08 15.99 20.91
N HIS A 169 -23.74 16.72 19.86
CA HIS A 169 -24.74 17.37 19.01
C HIS A 169 -25.68 16.35 18.34
N ARG A 170 -25.17 15.22 17.88
CA ARG A 170 -25.96 14.14 17.24
C ARG A 170 -26.67 13.25 18.24
N LEU A 171 -26.10 13.07 19.43
CA LEU A 171 -26.56 12.22 20.49
C LEU A 171 -26.62 12.98 21.81
N PRO A 172 -27.63 13.88 22.01
CA PRO A 172 -27.69 14.81 23.15
C PRO A 172 -27.70 14.12 24.52
N SER A 173 -28.17 12.87 24.63
CA SER A 173 -28.14 12.14 25.89
C SER A 173 -26.71 11.92 26.40
N SER A 174 -25.72 11.92 25.52
CA SER A 174 -24.31 11.71 25.88
C SER A 174 -23.69 12.92 26.60
N GLU A 175 -24.30 14.13 26.54
CA GLU A 175 -23.81 15.32 27.19
C GLU A 175 -23.77 15.19 28.74
N VAL A 176 -24.73 14.46 29.30
CA VAL A 176 -24.87 14.31 30.75
C VAL A 176 -24.30 12.99 31.28
N VAL A 177 -23.72 12.18 30.38
CA VAL A 177 -23.16 10.89 30.76
C VAL A 177 -21.64 11.03 30.93
N GLY A 178 -21.12 10.58 32.08
CA GLY A 178 -19.67 10.62 32.35
C GLY A 178 -18.86 9.69 31.46
N LEU A 179 -17.56 9.93 31.39
CA LEU A 179 -16.60 9.01 30.78
C LEU A 179 -16.26 7.90 31.77
N LYS A 180 -16.33 6.66 31.32
CA LYS A 180 -16.04 5.49 32.11
C LYS A 180 -14.65 4.94 31.86
N ASP A 181 -14.34 4.72 30.61
CA ASP A 181 -13.05 4.18 30.16
C ASP A 181 -12.55 4.96 28.94
N ASP A 182 -11.24 5.01 28.79
CA ASP A 182 -10.57 5.55 27.64
C ASP A 182 -9.48 4.63 27.12
N PHE A 183 -9.25 4.68 25.84
CA PHE A 183 -8.27 3.84 25.16
C PHE A 183 -7.55 4.67 24.11
N ASN A 184 -6.21 4.62 24.12
CA ASN A 184 -5.37 5.16 23.06
C ASN A 184 -4.29 4.14 22.74
N GLY A 185 -4.38 3.49 21.62
CA GLY A 185 -3.49 2.40 21.26
C GLY A 185 -2.94 2.49 19.84
N PRO A 186 -1.89 1.73 19.52
CA PRO A 186 -1.32 1.70 18.19
C PRO A 186 -2.20 0.85 17.25
N ILE A 187 -2.60 1.44 16.13
CA ILE A 187 -3.26 0.75 15.02
C ILE A 187 -2.36 0.78 13.78
N CYS A 188 -2.06 -0.38 13.22
CA CYS A 188 -1.12 -0.49 12.12
C CYS A 188 -1.74 -0.02 10.80
N TYR A 189 -1.16 1.02 10.21
CA TYR A 189 -1.56 1.60 8.92
C TYR A 189 -0.52 1.40 7.85
N THR A 190 -0.94 1.57 6.61
CA THR A 190 -0.11 1.66 5.39
C THR A 190 -0.41 3.00 4.69
N PRO A 191 0.44 3.46 3.78
CA PRO A 191 0.26 4.77 3.14
C PRO A 191 -1.05 4.94 2.35
N ASP A 192 -1.66 3.87 1.88
CA ASP A 192 -2.95 3.87 1.18
C ASP A 192 -4.11 3.30 2.02
N GLY A 193 -3.83 2.84 3.24
CA GLY A 193 -4.81 2.21 4.14
C GLY A 193 -5.15 0.76 3.82
N ASN A 194 -4.71 0.23 2.69
CA ASN A 194 -4.89 -1.18 2.35
C ASN A 194 -3.80 -2.04 2.99
N PRO A 195 -4.10 -3.24 3.50
CA PRO A 195 -3.08 -4.12 4.04
C PRO A 195 -2.09 -4.58 2.97
N LEU A 196 -0.97 -5.10 3.42
CA LEU A 196 0.05 -5.71 2.58
C LEU A 196 -0.16 -7.22 2.61
N VAL A 197 -0.61 -7.79 1.49
CA VAL A 197 -0.91 -9.23 1.37
C VAL A 197 -0.28 -9.78 0.10
N GLY A 198 0.70 -10.66 0.23
CA GLY A 198 1.36 -11.24 -0.92
C GLY A 198 2.84 -11.56 -0.70
N PRO A 199 3.61 -11.79 -1.78
CA PRO A 199 5.02 -12.09 -1.67
C PRO A 199 5.84 -10.87 -1.29
N VAL A 200 6.85 -11.07 -0.43
CA VAL A 200 7.81 -10.01 -0.07
C VAL A 200 8.72 -9.72 -1.26
N PRO A 201 8.89 -8.43 -1.66
CA PRO A 201 9.73 -8.08 -2.79
C PRO A 201 11.18 -8.60 -2.63
N GLY A 202 11.71 -9.21 -3.67
CA GLY A 202 13.10 -9.70 -3.69
C GLY A 202 13.36 -10.99 -2.92
N LEU A 203 12.40 -11.52 -2.18
CA LEU A 203 12.53 -12.76 -1.43
C LEU A 203 11.70 -13.88 -2.06
N ARG A 204 12.23 -15.11 -2.01
CA ARG A 204 11.51 -16.31 -2.46
C ARG A 204 10.79 -16.95 -1.30
N ASN A 205 9.55 -17.40 -1.52
CA ASN A 205 8.74 -18.12 -0.54
C ASN A 205 8.56 -17.40 0.81
N MET A 206 8.78 -16.07 0.83
CA MET A 206 8.49 -15.20 1.95
C MET A 206 7.25 -14.38 1.62
N TRP A 207 6.28 -14.43 2.51
CA TRP A 207 4.97 -13.80 2.34
C TRP A 207 4.68 -12.85 3.49
N ILE A 208 3.78 -11.92 3.26
CA ILE A 208 3.41 -10.89 4.23
C ILE A 208 1.90 -10.75 4.33
N ALA A 209 1.41 -10.54 5.56
CA ALA A 209 0.05 -10.14 5.88
C ALA A 209 0.13 -9.09 7.00
N GLU A 210 0.36 -7.83 6.64
CA GLU A 210 0.65 -6.72 7.58
C GLU A 210 -0.19 -5.48 7.29
N GLY A 211 -0.23 -4.54 8.25
CA GLY A 211 -0.85 -3.23 8.03
C GLY A 211 -2.39 -3.25 8.03
N PHE A 212 -2.97 -4.09 8.88
CA PHE A 212 -4.43 -4.22 8.97
C PHE A 212 -5.03 -3.21 9.95
N SER A 213 -5.57 -2.10 9.44
CA SER A 213 -6.40 -1.20 10.24
C SER A 213 -7.77 -1.82 10.55
N PHE A 214 -8.29 -2.69 9.69
CA PHE A 214 -9.56 -3.42 9.85
C PHE A 214 -9.32 -4.94 9.98
N GLY A 215 -8.46 -5.33 10.92
CA GLY A 215 -7.93 -6.69 11.02
C GLY A 215 -8.99 -7.79 11.12
N ILE A 216 -10.00 -7.65 11.98
CA ILE A 216 -11.04 -8.65 12.15
C ILE A 216 -11.88 -8.83 10.89
N THR A 217 -12.25 -7.73 10.24
CA THR A 217 -13.05 -7.77 9.01
C THR A 217 -12.29 -8.41 7.84
N ALA A 218 -11.01 -8.11 7.71
CA ALA A 218 -10.21 -8.55 6.57
C ALA A 218 -9.55 -9.94 6.76
N ALA A 219 -9.39 -10.42 8.00
CA ALA A 219 -8.58 -11.60 8.31
C ALA A 219 -9.01 -12.87 7.58
N GLY A 220 -10.32 -13.13 7.48
CA GLY A 220 -10.84 -14.34 6.81
C GLY A 220 -10.49 -14.39 5.33
N GLY A 221 -10.81 -13.33 4.61
CA GLY A 221 -10.51 -13.20 3.18
C GLY A 221 -9.01 -13.21 2.91
N THR A 222 -8.24 -12.48 3.72
CA THR A 222 -6.78 -12.45 3.61
C THR A 222 -6.17 -13.85 3.73
N GLY A 223 -6.54 -14.60 4.77
CA GLY A 223 -6.01 -15.96 4.96
C GLY A 223 -6.36 -16.88 3.80
N TYR A 224 -7.59 -16.80 3.30
CA TYR A 224 -8.08 -17.61 2.19
C TYR A 224 -7.33 -17.32 0.88
N TYR A 225 -7.27 -16.06 0.46
CA TYR A 225 -6.63 -15.69 -0.81
C TYR A 225 -5.10 -15.76 -0.76
N LEU A 226 -4.49 -15.46 0.39
CA LEU A 226 -3.05 -15.65 0.54
C LEU A 226 -2.67 -17.14 0.45
N ALA A 227 -3.46 -18.02 1.05
CA ALA A 227 -3.25 -19.46 0.91
C ALA A 227 -3.37 -19.94 -0.54
N GLN A 228 -4.33 -19.41 -1.30
CA GLN A 228 -4.43 -19.69 -2.76
C GLN A 228 -3.18 -19.23 -3.51
N MET A 229 -2.69 -18.02 -3.24
CA MET A 229 -1.45 -17.51 -3.85
C MET A 229 -0.25 -18.40 -3.53
N MET A 230 -0.15 -18.90 -2.32
CA MET A 230 0.95 -19.80 -1.89
C MET A 230 0.88 -21.16 -2.54
N VAL A 231 -0.31 -21.73 -2.69
CA VAL A 231 -0.52 -23.10 -3.21
C VAL A 231 -0.61 -23.14 -4.73
N ASN A 232 -1.33 -22.18 -5.33
CA ASN A 232 -1.64 -22.16 -6.76
C ASN A 232 -0.78 -21.18 -7.56
N GLY A 233 0.02 -20.32 -6.87
CA GLY A 233 0.79 -19.23 -7.49
C GLY A 233 0.00 -17.93 -7.66
N GLU A 234 -1.34 -18.00 -7.70
CA GLU A 234 -2.23 -16.84 -7.80
C GLU A 234 -3.54 -17.07 -7.06
N ALA A 235 -4.25 -16.00 -6.70
CA ALA A 235 -5.59 -16.05 -6.15
C ALA A 235 -6.64 -16.02 -7.27
N GLU A 236 -7.85 -16.50 -6.99
CA GLU A 236 -8.98 -16.46 -7.93
C GLU A 236 -9.55 -15.05 -8.15
N ILE A 237 -9.14 -14.08 -7.33
CA ILE A 237 -9.49 -12.65 -7.46
C ILE A 237 -8.23 -11.80 -7.65
N ASP A 238 -8.41 -10.58 -8.15
CA ASP A 238 -7.32 -9.62 -8.25
C ASP A 238 -6.88 -9.13 -6.86
N MET A 239 -5.64 -9.43 -6.49
CA MET A 239 -4.99 -9.03 -5.24
C MET A 239 -4.01 -7.87 -5.42
N ALA A 240 -3.93 -7.27 -6.60
CA ALA A 240 -2.91 -6.28 -6.93
C ALA A 240 -2.94 -5.05 -5.99
N SER A 241 -4.13 -4.60 -5.59
CA SER A 241 -4.28 -3.49 -4.64
C SER A 241 -3.76 -3.78 -3.23
N LEU A 242 -3.55 -5.05 -2.89
CA LEU A 242 -3.01 -5.49 -1.60
C LEU A 242 -1.55 -5.95 -1.72
N ASP A 243 -1.04 -6.15 -2.93
CA ASP A 243 0.31 -6.66 -3.15
C ASP A 243 1.37 -5.70 -2.58
N PRO A 244 2.30 -6.17 -1.71
CA PRO A 244 3.32 -5.32 -1.12
C PRO A 244 4.26 -4.68 -2.16
N ARG A 245 4.38 -5.25 -3.36
CA ARG A 245 5.18 -4.74 -4.48
C ARG A 245 4.57 -3.51 -5.16
N ARG A 246 3.37 -3.05 -4.75
CA ARG A 246 2.83 -1.74 -5.13
C ARG A 246 3.67 -0.59 -4.58
N TYR A 247 4.51 -0.86 -3.57
CA TYR A 247 5.51 0.06 -3.05
C TYR A 247 6.92 -0.34 -3.53
N GLY A 248 7.72 0.65 -3.89
CA GLY A 248 9.09 0.45 -4.35
C GLY A 248 10.14 0.89 -3.34
N ASN A 249 11.40 0.74 -3.71
CA ASN A 249 12.55 1.14 -2.86
C ASN A 249 12.61 2.65 -2.57
N TRP A 250 11.88 3.47 -3.28
CA TRP A 250 11.72 4.91 -3.05
C TRP A 250 10.97 5.21 -1.74
N MET A 251 10.17 4.28 -1.25
CA MET A 251 9.44 4.39 0.01
C MET A 251 10.41 4.41 1.18
N THR A 252 10.47 5.53 1.89
CA THR A 252 11.21 5.65 3.16
C THR A 252 10.28 5.42 4.35
N THR A 253 10.84 5.10 5.50
CA THR A 253 10.08 4.95 6.74
C THR A 253 9.36 6.26 7.10
N GLU A 254 10.04 7.39 6.96
CA GLU A 254 9.48 8.71 7.20
C GLU A 254 8.32 9.04 6.27
N TYR A 255 8.47 8.76 4.97
CA TYR A 255 7.36 8.91 4.01
C TYR A 255 6.16 8.05 4.43
N ALA A 256 6.40 6.78 4.78
CA ALA A 256 5.34 5.89 5.20
C ALA A 256 4.65 6.39 6.46
N ALA A 257 5.39 6.87 7.46
CA ALA A 257 4.83 7.42 8.68
C ALA A 257 3.89 8.62 8.41
N ARG A 258 4.36 9.61 7.63
CA ARG A 258 3.55 10.80 7.31
C ARG A 258 2.33 10.46 6.44
N LYS A 259 2.47 9.54 5.49
CA LYS A 259 1.34 9.05 4.70
C LYS A 259 0.34 8.25 5.52
N ASN A 260 0.79 7.49 6.52
CA ASN A 260 -0.09 6.74 7.40
C ASN A 260 -0.92 7.67 8.31
N GLU A 261 -0.31 8.75 8.82
CA GLU A 261 -1.00 9.81 9.56
C GLU A 261 -2.10 10.47 8.69
N GLU A 262 -1.76 10.86 7.46
CA GLU A 262 -2.70 11.42 6.51
C GLU A 262 -3.80 10.41 6.15
N CYS A 263 -3.44 9.15 5.94
CA CYS A 263 -4.41 8.10 5.62
C CYS A 263 -5.40 7.87 6.77
N TYR A 264 -4.94 7.90 8.01
CA TYR A 264 -5.77 7.72 9.18
C TYR A 264 -6.88 8.78 9.25
N ASP A 265 -6.55 10.05 9.09
CA ASP A 265 -7.53 11.12 9.22
C ASP A 265 -8.45 11.26 7.99
N HIS A 266 -8.13 10.58 6.89
CA HIS A 266 -8.88 10.62 5.63
C HIS A 266 -9.71 9.36 5.35
N VAL A 267 -9.53 8.30 6.11
CA VAL A 267 -10.10 6.97 5.77
C VAL A 267 -11.64 6.94 5.71
N PHE A 268 -12.32 7.82 6.43
CA PHE A 268 -13.78 7.83 6.52
C PHE A 268 -14.47 9.05 5.91
N ILE A 269 -13.73 9.99 5.36
CA ILE A 269 -14.35 11.12 4.65
C ILE A 269 -14.74 10.71 3.23
N LEU A 270 -15.72 11.42 2.69
CA LEU A 270 -16.06 11.31 1.28
C LEU A 270 -15.03 12.08 0.45
N HIS A 271 -14.27 11.36 -0.37
CA HIS A 271 -13.33 11.95 -1.30
C HIS A 271 -14.02 12.34 -2.60
N HIS A 272 -13.65 13.50 -3.15
CA HIS A 272 -13.98 13.81 -4.53
C HIS A 272 -13.19 12.88 -5.47
N PRO A 273 -13.71 12.57 -6.66
CA PRO A 273 -12.90 11.93 -7.69
C PRO A 273 -11.62 12.73 -7.95
N ASP A 274 -10.52 12.03 -8.19
CA ASP A 274 -9.19 12.61 -8.48
C ASP A 274 -8.61 13.46 -7.34
N GLU A 275 -9.09 13.28 -6.12
CA GLU A 275 -8.51 13.91 -4.94
C GLU A 275 -7.16 13.28 -4.61
N GLU A 276 -6.13 14.12 -4.54
CA GLU A 276 -4.75 13.69 -4.25
C GLU A 276 -4.41 13.90 -2.78
N ARG A 277 -3.63 12.95 -2.24
CA ARG A 277 -3.07 13.05 -0.89
C ARG A 277 -1.84 13.95 -0.89
N GLU A 278 -1.76 14.90 0.04
CA GLU A 278 -0.78 15.99 0.01
C GLU A 278 0.52 15.70 0.77
N ALA A 279 0.47 14.86 1.81
CA ALA A 279 1.64 14.59 2.64
C ALA A 279 2.85 14.11 1.81
N CYS A 280 4.02 14.64 2.12
CA CYS A 280 5.30 14.28 1.49
C CYS A 280 5.37 14.52 -0.03
N ARG A 281 4.67 15.52 -0.54
CA ARG A 281 4.76 15.94 -1.95
C ARG A 281 5.56 17.25 -2.09
N PRO A 282 6.35 17.41 -3.17
CA PRO A 282 6.71 16.39 -4.16
C PRO A 282 7.76 15.40 -3.62
N LEU A 283 7.71 14.11 -4.04
CA LEU A 283 8.72 13.12 -3.67
C LEU A 283 9.67 12.77 -4.83
N ARG A 284 9.12 12.43 -5.97
CA ARG A 284 9.85 12.10 -7.20
C ARG A 284 9.36 12.99 -8.32
N THR A 285 10.29 13.67 -8.98
CA THR A 285 9.96 14.64 -10.04
C THR A 285 10.69 14.32 -11.33
N ALA A 286 10.03 14.56 -12.45
CA ALA A 286 10.68 14.53 -13.76
C ALA A 286 11.67 15.71 -13.92
N PRO A 287 12.69 15.61 -14.78
CA PRO A 287 13.63 16.72 -15.03
C PRO A 287 12.96 18.02 -15.49
N VAL A 288 11.76 17.95 -16.01
CA VAL A 288 10.98 19.09 -16.52
C VAL A 288 9.92 19.59 -15.56
N TYR A 289 9.85 19.05 -14.34
CA TYR A 289 8.83 19.37 -13.34
C TYR A 289 8.64 20.88 -13.11
N ASP A 290 9.72 21.62 -12.89
CA ASP A 290 9.64 23.06 -12.64
C ASP A 290 9.13 23.83 -13.86
N ARG A 291 9.50 23.40 -15.09
CA ARG A 291 8.97 23.97 -16.31
C ARG A 291 7.48 23.70 -16.47
N GLN A 292 7.05 22.49 -16.17
CA GLN A 292 5.64 22.11 -16.19
C GLN A 292 4.83 22.92 -15.18
N LYS A 293 5.36 23.06 -13.94
CA LYS A 293 4.75 23.92 -12.91
C LYS A 293 4.60 25.37 -13.38
N ALA A 294 5.64 25.92 -14.01
CA ALA A 294 5.60 27.28 -14.56
C ALA A 294 4.59 27.44 -15.72
N LEU A 295 4.22 26.35 -16.39
CA LEU A 295 3.18 26.31 -17.42
C LEU A 295 1.76 26.06 -16.87
N GLY A 296 1.60 26.02 -15.55
CA GLY A 296 0.30 25.82 -14.90
C GLY A 296 -0.09 24.36 -14.71
N ALA A 297 0.86 23.42 -14.78
CA ALA A 297 0.56 22.01 -14.54
C ALA A 297 0.00 21.77 -13.15
N GLN A 298 -1.10 21.05 -13.07
CA GLN A 298 -1.66 20.46 -11.88
C GLN A 298 -1.22 19.02 -11.80
N PHE A 299 -0.70 18.61 -10.63
CA PHE A 299 -0.04 17.33 -10.50
C PHE A 299 -0.85 16.34 -9.67
N GLY A 300 -0.87 15.07 -10.12
CA GLY A 300 -1.22 13.91 -9.31
C GLY A 300 0.00 13.06 -9.03
N GLN A 301 -0.08 12.20 -8.02
CA GLN A 301 1.03 11.33 -7.64
C GLN A 301 0.75 9.87 -7.96
N VAL A 302 1.66 9.21 -8.65
CA VAL A 302 1.64 7.76 -8.89
C VAL A 302 3.00 7.17 -8.55
N ASN A 303 3.03 6.19 -7.64
CA ASN A 303 4.25 5.52 -7.21
C ASN A 303 5.36 6.53 -6.80
N GLY A 304 4.95 7.57 -6.07
CA GLY A 304 5.81 8.66 -5.63
C GLY A 304 6.18 9.68 -6.70
N TRP A 305 5.87 9.45 -7.98
CA TRP A 305 6.13 10.39 -9.06
C TRP A 305 5.04 11.45 -9.18
N GLU A 306 5.45 12.71 -9.25
CA GLU A 306 4.59 13.80 -9.69
C GLU A 306 4.36 13.71 -11.19
N ARG A 307 3.10 13.69 -11.62
CA ARG A 307 2.71 13.66 -13.03
C ARG A 307 1.70 14.76 -13.31
N PRO A 308 1.89 15.56 -14.38
CA PRO A 308 0.86 16.48 -14.82
C PRO A 308 -0.43 15.72 -15.14
N ILE A 309 -1.54 16.15 -14.54
CA ILE A 309 -2.88 15.64 -14.86
C ILE A 309 -3.49 16.50 -15.97
N TYR A 310 -3.37 17.82 -15.83
CA TYR A 310 -3.80 18.82 -16.81
C TYR A 310 -3.02 20.12 -16.58
N TYR A 311 -3.09 21.05 -17.53
CA TYR A 311 -2.50 22.38 -17.42
C TYR A 311 -3.61 23.42 -17.23
N GLY A 312 -3.70 23.99 -16.02
CA GLY A 312 -4.64 25.03 -15.65
C GLY A 312 -4.21 26.44 -16.06
N PRO A 313 -4.86 27.47 -15.52
CA PRO A 313 -4.46 28.84 -15.79
C PRO A 313 -3.03 29.10 -15.33
N LEU A 314 -2.29 29.90 -16.10
CA LEU A 314 -1.02 30.46 -15.62
C LEU A 314 -1.29 31.29 -14.37
N ASN A 315 -0.47 31.11 -13.35
CA ASN A 315 -0.62 31.76 -12.03
C ASN A 315 -1.90 31.32 -11.26
N ALA A 316 -2.42 30.14 -11.51
CA ALA A 316 -3.46 29.55 -10.66
C ALA A 316 -2.98 29.54 -9.19
N PRO A 317 -3.88 29.79 -8.21
CA PRO A 317 -3.56 29.58 -6.80
C PRO A 317 -3.10 28.14 -6.56
N GLU A 318 -2.28 27.91 -5.52
CA GLU A 318 -1.80 26.55 -5.20
C GLU A 318 -2.95 25.57 -4.89
N ASP A 319 -4.07 26.08 -4.38
CA ASP A 319 -5.28 25.32 -4.07
C ASP A 319 -6.30 25.30 -5.22
N PHE A 320 -5.93 25.71 -6.43
CA PHE A 320 -6.84 25.81 -7.58
C PHE A 320 -7.54 24.47 -7.86
N ASP A 321 -6.80 23.38 -7.90
CA ASP A 321 -7.36 22.05 -8.13
C ASP A 321 -8.28 21.64 -6.97
N HIS A 322 -7.85 21.85 -5.73
CA HIS A 322 -8.65 21.56 -4.54
C HIS A 322 -10.01 22.27 -4.55
N ASN A 323 -10.02 23.55 -4.81
CA ASN A 323 -11.24 24.36 -4.83
C ASN A 323 -12.15 24.07 -6.02
N SER A 324 -11.65 23.40 -7.06
CA SER A 324 -12.42 23.04 -8.25
C SER A 324 -12.97 21.61 -8.23
N ARG A 325 -12.68 20.81 -7.20
CA ARG A 325 -13.11 19.40 -7.09
C ARG A 325 -14.63 19.26 -7.03
N SER A 326 -15.16 18.23 -7.67
CA SER A 326 -16.59 17.98 -7.76
C SER A 326 -16.87 16.51 -8.06
N PHE A 327 -18.00 15.98 -7.59
CA PHE A 327 -18.53 14.67 -8.03
C PHE A 327 -19.03 14.67 -9.48
N ARG A 328 -19.00 15.81 -10.13
CA ARG A 328 -19.27 15.97 -11.56
C ARG A 328 -17.96 16.33 -12.26
N ARG A 329 -18.04 17.03 -13.40
CA ARG A 329 -16.89 17.61 -14.06
C ARG A 329 -16.39 18.79 -13.24
N GLY A 330 -15.18 18.67 -12.69
CA GLY A 330 -14.51 19.75 -11.96
C GLY A 330 -13.91 20.81 -12.87
N GLY A 331 -13.17 21.75 -12.28
CA GLY A 331 -12.50 22.84 -13.00
C GLY A 331 -11.48 22.37 -14.04
N TRP A 332 -10.92 21.16 -13.89
CA TRP A 332 -9.97 20.53 -14.80
C TRP A 332 -10.56 20.26 -16.20
N TRP A 333 -11.89 20.05 -16.30
CA TRP A 333 -12.52 19.52 -17.50
C TRP A 333 -12.29 20.36 -18.76
N GLN A 334 -12.47 21.67 -18.67
CA GLN A 334 -12.28 22.56 -19.82
C GLN A 334 -10.86 22.52 -20.35
N TYR A 335 -9.86 22.50 -19.46
CA TYR A 335 -8.44 22.46 -19.81
C TYR A 335 -8.06 21.13 -20.47
N ALA A 336 -8.46 20.01 -19.87
CA ALA A 336 -8.23 18.69 -20.45
C ALA A 336 -8.89 18.52 -21.84
N VAL A 337 -10.07 19.10 -22.05
CA VAL A 337 -10.73 19.11 -23.38
C VAL A 337 -9.94 19.92 -24.40
N GLU A 338 -9.43 21.09 -24.02
CA GLU A 338 -8.60 21.95 -24.90
C GLU A 338 -7.29 21.24 -25.26
N GLU A 339 -6.60 20.62 -24.30
CA GLU A 339 -5.40 19.82 -24.54
C GLU A 339 -5.67 18.65 -25.49
N ALA A 340 -6.75 17.91 -25.26
CA ALA A 340 -7.13 16.78 -26.12
C ALA A 340 -7.42 17.23 -27.56
N LYS A 341 -8.06 18.39 -27.77
CA LYS A 341 -8.27 18.98 -29.09
C LYS A 341 -6.95 19.39 -29.74
N ALA A 342 -6.08 20.08 -28.98
CA ALA A 342 -4.78 20.53 -29.49
C ALA A 342 -3.92 19.35 -29.95
N ILE A 343 -3.88 18.24 -29.21
CA ILE A 343 -3.16 17.02 -29.62
C ILE A 343 -3.74 16.44 -30.92
N ARG A 344 -5.07 16.42 -31.07
CA ARG A 344 -5.74 15.86 -32.26
C ARG A 344 -5.58 16.73 -33.51
N GLU A 345 -5.56 18.02 -33.33
CA GLU A 345 -5.53 18.99 -34.43
C GLU A 345 -4.11 19.44 -34.80
N THR A 346 -3.18 19.44 -33.86
CA THR A 346 -1.82 19.94 -34.03
C THR A 346 -0.77 18.96 -33.55
N ALA A 347 -0.26 19.15 -32.33
CA ALA A 347 0.66 18.25 -31.63
C ALA A 347 0.62 18.50 -30.12
N GLY A 348 0.95 17.48 -29.34
CA GLY A 348 1.15 17.58 -27.90
C GLY A 348 2.36 16.78 -27.43
N LEU A 349 3.01 17.30 -26.40
CA LEU A 349 4.12 16.66 -25.73
C LEU A 349 3.65 16.19 -24.34
N ILE A 350 3.71 14.89 -24.11
CA ILE A 350 3.25 14.26 -22.87
C ILE A 350 4.46 13.75 -22.11
N ASP A 351 4.58 14.13 -20.84
CA ASP A 351 5.60 13.58 -19.95
C ASP A 351 5.22 12.16 -19.49
N ALA A 352 5.99 11.19 -19.97
CA ALA A 352 5.86 9.77 -19.63
C ALA A 352 7.06 9.27 -18.79
N THR A 353 7.80 10.18 -18.14
CA THR A 353 9.00 9.87 -17.36
C THR A 353 8.72 8.90 -16.22
N ALA A 354 7.51 8.92 -15.66
CA ALA A 354 7.10 8.02 -14.58
C ALA A 354 6.91 6.55 -14.99
N PHE A 355 6.93 6.23 -16.30
CA PHE A 355 6.87 4.83 -16.74
C PHE A 355 8.06 4.03 -16.23
N THR A 356 7.82 2.77 -15.89
CA THR A 356 8.86 1.81 -15.54
C THR A 356 9.72 1.47 -16.74
N LYS A 357 11.04 1.40 -16.56
CA LYS A 357 12.00 1.14 -17.63
C LYS A 357 13.03 0.11 -17.19
N HIS A 358 13.12 -0.99 -17.95
CA HIS A 358 14.13 -2.02 -17.73
C HIS A 358 14.97 -2.22 -18.98
N VAL A 359 16.26 -2.46 -18.77
CA VAL A 359 17.18 -2.97 -19.80
C VAL A 359 17.39 -4.44 -19.52
N VAL A 360 17.21 -5.29 -20.54
CA VAL A 360 17.45 -6.74 -20.49
C VAL A 360 18.50 -7.09 -21.52
N LYS A 361 19.63 -7.62 -21.04
CA LYS A 361 20.81 -7.93 -21.88
C LYS A 361 21.38 -9.31 -21.57
N GLY A 362 22.31 -9.75 -22.42
CA GLY A 362 23.08 -10.96 -22.22
C GLY A 362 22.72 -12.08 -23.19
N PRO A 363 23.54 -13.12 -23.28
CA PRO A 363 23.38 -14.19 -24.28
C PRO A 363 22.02 -14.92 -24.17
N GLY A 364 21.41 -14.96 -22.98
CA GLY A 364 20.10 -15.56 -22.76
C GLY A 364 18.92 -14.62 -23.01
N ALA A 365 19.12 -13.31 -23.20
CA ALA A 365 18.05 -12.32 -23.20
C ALA A 365 17.00 -12.56 -24.28
N THR A 366 17.39 -12.86 -25.50
CA THR A 366 16.45 -13.11 -26.61
C THR A 366 15.59 -14.34 -26.36
N ALA A 367 16.18 -15.46 -25.97
CA ALA A 367 15.44 -16.69 -25.70
C ALA A 367 14.53 -16.57 -24.47
N PHE A 368 14.99 -15.84 -23.45
CA PHE A 368 14.19 -15.55 -22.26
C PHE A 368 12.98 -14.67 -22.60
N LEU A 369 13.16 -13.55 -23.32
CA LEU A 369 12.07 -12.65 -23.65
C LEU A 369 11.07 -13.27 -24.63
N ASP A 370 11.51 -14.13 -25.54
CA ASP A 370 10.62 -14.90 -26.42
C ASP A 370 9.74 -15.89 -25.63
N TRP A 371 10.27 -16.43 -24.54
CA TRP A 371 9.50 -17.26 -23.61
C TRP A 371 8.63 -16.43 -22.66
N PHE A 372 9.13 -15.28 -22.18
CA PHE A 372 8.49 -14.47 -21.15
C PHE A 372 7.31 -13.67 -21.67
N THR A 373 7.35 -13.25 -22.94
CA THR A 373 6.31 -12.44 -23.58
C THR A 373 5.48 -13.22 -24.60
N CYS A 374 4.20 -12.89 -24.73
CA CYS A 374 3.29 -13.65 -25.57
C CYS A 374 3.30 -13.28 -27.07
N ASN A 375 3.86 -12.14 -27.45
CA ASN A 375 3.96 -11.72 -28.85
C ASN A 375 5.38 -11.95 -29.39
N ALA A 376 5.49 -12.09 -30.71
CA ALA A 376 6.79 -12.20 -31.38
C ALA A 376 7.69 -10.99 -31.05
N LEU A 377 8.95 -11.26 -30.75
CA LEU A 377 9.91 -10.20 -30.48
C LEU A 377 10.15 -9.28 -31.69
N PRO A 378 10.40 -7.99 -31.48
CA PRO A 378 10.69 -7.07 -32.57
C PRO A 378 12.02 -7.43 -33.27
N LYS A 379 12.14 -7.08 -34.55
CA LYS A 379 13.44 -7.08 -35.24
C LYS A 379 14.36 -6.01 -34.62
N VAL A 380 15.66 -6.18 -34.75
CA VAL A 380 16.64 -5.15 -34.31
C VAL A 380 16.28 -3.78 -34.89
N GLY A 381 16.27 -2.77 -34.03
CA GLY A 381 15.87 -1.41 -34.35
C GLY A 381 14.34 -1.19 -34.46
N ARG A 382 13.53 -2.13 -33.98
CA ARG A 382 12.06 -2.06 -34.00
C ARG A 382 11.47 -2.14 -32.60
N ILE A 383 10.19 -1.78 -32.51
CA ILE A 383 9.38 -1.74 -31.29
C ILE A 383 8.11 -2.55 -31.50
N ASN A 384 7.71 -3.32 -30.49
CA ASN A 384 6.42 -4.01 -30.43
C ASN A 384 5.74 -3.74 -29.09
N LEU A 385 4.42 -3.87 -29.06
CA LEU A 385 3.63 -4.04 -27.84
C LEU A 385 3.50 -5.52 -27.53
N THR A 386 3.67 -5.90 -26.29
CA THR A 386 3.56 -7.31 -25.85
C THR A 386 3.10 -7.40 -24.41
N TYR A 387 2.80 -8.62 -23.94
CA TYR A 387 2.31 -8.89 -22.60
C TYR A 387 3.11 -10.01 -21.97
N ALA A 388 3.35 -9.93 -20.66
CA ALA A 388 3.66 -11.09 -19.84
C ALA A 388 2.36 -11.66 -19.28
N LEU A 389 2.25 -12.98 -19.23
CA LEU A 389 1.05 -13.68 -18.76
C LEU A 389 1.33 -14.42 -17.46
N THR A 390 0.26 -14.69 -16.70
CA THR A 390 0.29 -15.63 -15.59
C THR A 390 0.26 -17.08 -16.12
N PRO A 391 0.57 -18.08 -15.30
CA PRO A 391 0.42 -19.49 -15.69
C PRO A 391 -1.01 -19.86 -16.13
N ALA A 392 -2.03 -19.16 -15.64
CA ALA A 392 -3.43 -19.32 -16.05
C ALA A 392 -3.75 -18.63 -17.39
N GLY A 393 -2.81 -17.87 -17.96
CA GLY A 393 -2.98 -17.16 -19.24
C GLY A 393 -3.66 -15.80 -19.10
N THR A 394 -3.80 -15.27 -17.89
CA THR A 394 -4.29 -13.90 -17.66
C THR A 394 -3.16 -12.89 -17.84
N THR A 395 -3.50 -11.65 -18.20
CA THR A 395 -2.50 -10.60 -18.39
C THR A 395 -1.89 -10.20 -17.05
N ARG A 396 -0.55 -10.31 -16.96
CA ARG A 396 0.19 -9.84 -15.80
C ARG A 396 0.67 -8.42 -15.97
N THR A 397 1.32 -8.12 -17.07
CA THR A 397 1.87 -6.80 -17.38
C THR A 397 1.94 -6.59 -18.88
N GLU A 398 1.67 -5.36 -19.32
CA GLU A 398 1.89 -4.90 -20.68
C GLU A 398 3.28 -4.27 -20.79
N TYR A 399 3.99 -4.59 -21.86
CA TYR A 399 5.28 -4.01 -22.18
C TYR A 399 5.30 -3.41 -23.58
N THR A 400 5.85 -2.20 -23.70
CA THR A 400 6.47 -1.75 -24.93
C THR A 400 7.90 -2.29 -24.95
N ILE A 401 8.23 -3.15 -25.91
CA ILE A 401 9.55 -3.77 -26.05
C ILE A 401 10.29 -3.22 -27.25
N VAL A 402 11.48 -2.67 -27.02
CA VAL A 402 12.41 -2.17 -28.04
C VAL A 402 13.57 -3.14 -28.13
N ARG A 403 13.97 -3.53 -29.34
CA ARG A 403 15.17 -4.33 -29.56
C ARG A 403 16.28 -3.47 -30.12
N ASN A 404 17.26 -3.10 -29.28
CA ASN A 404 18.40 -2.26 -29.65
C ASN A 404 19.50 -3.06 -30.37
N GLY A 405 19.66 -4.33 -30.04
CA GLY A 405 20.69 -5.21 -30.59
C GLY A 405 20.23 -6.66 -30.58
N GLU A 406 21.14 -7.57 -30.94
CA GLU A 406 20.82 -9.01 -31.01
C GLU A 406 20.29 -9.55 -29.66
N ASN A 407 20.96 -9.16 -28.54
CA ASN A 407 20.61 -9.55 -27.19
C ASN A 407 20.51 -8.33 -26.25
N ASP A 408 20.01 -7.20 -26.75
CA ASP A 408 19.87 -5.94 -26.03
C ASP A 408 18.45 -5.40 -26.24
N TYR A 409 17.69 -5.34 -25.14
CA TYR A 409 16.30 -4.94 -25.13
C TYR A 409 16.03 -3.84 -24.11
N TYR A 410 15.08 -2.98 -24.42
CA TYR A 410 14.54 -1.96 -23.54
C TYR A 410 13.04 -2.14 -23.41
N LEU A 411 12.58 -2.33 -22.17
CA LEU A 411 11.20 -2.61 -21.83
C LEU A 411 10.62 -1.41 -21.08
N VAL A 412 9.42 -0.99 -21.49
CA VAL A 412 8.66 0.06 -20.79
C VAL A 412 7.33 -0.51 -20.35
N SER A 413 6.97 -0.29 -19.08
CA SER A 413 5.68 -0.70 -18.50
C SER A 413 5.08 0.39 -17.62
N ALA A 414 3.91 0.13 -17.04
CA ALA A 414 3.19 1.11 -16.23
C ALA A 414 3.98 1.54 -14.98
N GLY A 415 4.07 2.84 -14.75
CA GLY A 415 4.83 3.43 -13.63
C GLY A 415 4.33 3.02 -12.24
N ALA A 416 3.06 2.68 -12.11
CA ALA A 416 2.46 2.22 -10.86
C ALA A 416 3.00 0.85 -10.39
N TRP A 417 3.55 0.05 -11.30
CA TRP A 417 3.91 -1.35 -11.06
C TRP A 417 5.42 -1.61 -11.06
N THR A 418 6.25 -0.58 -10.90
CA THR A 418 7.72 -0.69 -11.03
C THR A 418 8.32 -1.85 -10.22
N ALA A 419 8.03 -1.94 -8.93
CA ALA A 419 8.60 -3.00 -8.08
C ALA A 419 7.97 -4.37 -8.35
N TYR A 420 6.68 -4.38 -8.70
CA TYR A 420 5.94 -5.60 -9.07
C TYR A 420 6.50 -6.24 -10.34
N ASP A 421 6.71 -5.43 -11.37
CA ASP A 421 7.27 -5.88 -12.65
C ASP A 421 8.73 -6.30 -12.50
N ALA A 422 9.54 -5.51 -11.78
CA ALA A 422 10.95 -5.80 -11.54
C ALA A 422 11.15 -7.12 -10.78
N ASP A 423 10.34 -7.39 -9.76
CA ASP A 423 10.40 -8.63 -8.97
C ASP A 423 10.06 -9.84 -9.84
N TYR A 424 8.97 -9.75 -10.61
CA TYR A 424 8.53 -10.83 -11.47
C TYR A 424 9.51 -11.12 -12.59
N LEU A 425 9.94 -10.09 -13.31
CA LEU A 425 10.92 -10.20 -14.40
C LEU A 425 12.22 -10.84 -13.93
N ARG A 426 12.73 -10.41 -12.78
CA ARG A 426 13.99 -10.93 -12.20
C ARG A 426 13.85 -12.38 -11.77
N LYS A 427 12.79 -12.74 -11.04
CA LYS A 427 12.55 -14.13 -10.60
C LYS A 427 12.41 -15.08 -11.77
N CYS A 428 11.65 -14.69 -12.81
CA CYS A 428 11.56 -15.49 -14.03
C CYS A 428 12.90 -15.64 -14.76
N ALA A 429 13.71 -14.57 -14.82
CA ALA A 429 15.02 -14.65 -15.45
C ALA A 429 15.98 -15.57 -14.68
N GLU A 430 15.98 -15.50 -13.35
CA GLU A 430 16.76 -16.39 -12.49
C GLU A 430 16.36 -17.86 -12.68
N ASP A 431 15.06 -18.15 -12.70
CA ASP A 431 14.52 -19.51 -12.89
C ASP A 431 14.87 -20.10 -14.26
N MET A 432 14.93 -19.23 -15.27
CA MET A 432 15.18 -19.64 -16.65
C MET A 432 16.64 -19.52 -17.10
N ALA A 433 17.52 -18.93 -16.29
CA ALA A 433 18.94 -18.82 -16.59
C ALA A 433 19.64 -20.18 -16.85
N PRO A 434 19.31 -21.28 -16.13
CA PRO A 434 19.88 -22.59 -16.44
C PRO A 434 19.53 -23.09 -17.84
N LYS A 435 18.40 -22.67 -18.40
CA LYS A 435 17.91 -23.07 -19.74
C LYS A 435 18.40 -22.15 -20.85
N PHE A 436 18.40 -20.85 -20.62
CA PHE A 436 18.65 -19.85 -21.66
C PHE A 436 20.04 -19.21 -21.59
N GLY A 437 20.76 -19.41 -20.49
CA GLY A 437 22.03 -18.75 -20.22
C GLY A 437 21.87 -17.45 -19.43
N TYR A 438 22.96 -16.70 -19.29
CA TYR A 438 23.04 -15.50 -18.47
C TYR A 438 22.12 -14.38 -19.02
N ILE A 439 21.35 -13.80 -18.11
CA ILE A 439 20.40 -12.70 -18.38
C ILE A 439 20.71 -11.61 -17.36
N GLU A 440 20.93 -10.41 -17.85
CA GLU A 440 21.20 -9.20 -17.06
C GLU A 440 19.98 -8.27 -17.15
N ILE A 441 19.49 -7.82 -15.99
CA ILE A 441 18.33 -6.93 -15.88
C ILE A 441 18.70 -5.71 -15.05
N HIS A 442 18.52 -4.51 -15.65
CA HIS A 442 18.75 -3.24 -14.99
C HIS A 442 17.46 -2.42 -14.94
N ASP A 443 17.09 -1.96 -13.76
CA ASP A 443 16.08 -0.91 -13.60
C ASP A 443 16.73 0.44 -13.92
N VAL A 444 16.29 1.06 -15.00
CA VAL A 444 16.75 2.37 -15.48
C VAL A 444 15.65 3.44 -15.39
N THR A 445 14.62 3.17 -14.59
CA THR A 445 13.43 4.03 -14.44
C THR A 445 13.77 5.47 -14.10
N THR A 446 14.76 5.70 -13.24
CA THR A 446 15.18 7.04 -12.81
C THR A 446 16.31 7.65 -13.64
N GLN A 447 16.85 6.90 -14.62
CA GLN A 447 17.99 7.35 -15.43
C GLN A 447 17.56 8.09 -16.71
N TRP A 448 16.33 7.85 -17.18
CA TRP A 448 15.84 8.35 -18.46
C TRP A 448 14.53 9.09 -18.31
N GLY A 449 14.48 10.33 -18.81
CA GLY A 449 13.24 11.03 -19.08
C GLY A 449 12.59 10.48 -20.36
N VAL A 450 11.27 10.41 -20.37
CA VAL A 450 10.50 9.93 -21.52
C VAL A 450 9.41 10.94 -21.88
N PHE A 451 9.36 11.30 -23.15
CA PHE A 451 8.31 12.13 -23.70
C PHE A 451 7.61 11.41 -24.84
N ALA A 452 6.30 11.49 -24.87
CA ALA A 452 5.49 11.06 -25.99
C ALA A 452 5.07 12.31 -26.80
N LEU A 453 5.53 12.43 -28.02
CA LEU A 453 5.09 13.46 -28.96
C LEU A 453 4.01 12.87 -29.87
N ALA A 454 2.81 13.40 -29.78
CA ALA A 454 1.65 12.91 -30.51
C ALA A 454 0.96 14.03 -31.31
N GLY A 455 0.20 13.66 -32.34
CA GLY A 455 -0.57 14.57 -33.18
C GLY A 455 -0.08 14.68 -34.62
N PRO A 456 -0.88 15.25 -35.53
CA PRO A 456 -0.60 15.28 -36.98
C PRO A 456 0.68 16.03 -37.34
N ASN A 457 1.11 17.01 -36.54
CA ASN A 457 2.33 17.78 -36.78
C ASN A 457 3.57 17.21 -36.08
N SER A 458 3.49 16.12 -35.30
CA SER A 458 4.61 15.56 -34.55
C SER A 458 5.83 15.23 -35.43
N ARG A 459 5.60 14.69 -36.62
CA ARG A 459 6.68 14.38 -37.58
C ARG A 459 7.43 15.65 -38.07
N LYS A 460 6.71 16.76 -38.28
CA LYS A 460 7.34 18.03 -38.69
C LYS A 460 8.25 18.56 -37.58
N ILE A 461 7.77 18.51 -36.32
CA ILE A 461 8.54 18.93 -35.15
C ILE A 461 9.82 18.10 -35.03
N LEU A 462 9.72 16.77 -35.12
CA LEU A 462 10.88 15.86 -35.03
C LEU A 462 11.88 16.05 -36.19
N ALA A 463 11.45 16.55 -37.34
CA ALA A 463 12.34 16.79 -38.47
C ALA A 463 13.16 18.08 -38.34
N GLU A 464 12.78 18.97 -37.43
CA GLU A 464 13.48 20.23 -37.14
C GLU A 464 14.48 20.10 -35.96
N LEU A 465 14.41 18.99 -35.19
CA LEU A 465 15.32 18.64 -34.09
C LEU A 465 16.50 17.80 -34.60
#